data_7c2cd6ac3c4fdb129d9618e0b15ea558
#
_entry.id   7c2cd6ac3c4fdb129d9618e0b15ea558
#
_cell.length_a   1.000
_cell.length_b   1.000
_cell.length_c   1.000
_cell.angle_alpha   90.00
_cell.angle_beta   90.00
_cell.angle_gamma   90.00
#
_symmetry.space_group_name_H-M   'P 1'
#
loop_
_entity.id
_entity.type
_entity.pdbx_description
1 polymer ?
#
loop_
_entity_poly.entity_id
_entity_poly.type
_entity_poly.pdbx_seq_one_letter_code
_entity_poly.pdbx_strand_id
1 'polypeptide(L)'
;MRIRTITAATFVKYEDMDEEIEEIGSFLNDAREGFEEEGIEVQTVRLSTQSFGTYQITGSKEGLLEQIVEMEKIVKRSEIDYLSIGPAMSPKYVSMIPDILDSTTVTCASAMVGDRRYGVNWDIVEEAAKAVKRISTLKGDGSKNFNFASISNVKPDTPFFPAAYHIDGPTSFSMGLENGDIVNKALEAADDISDAARKLLDDYWSECRDLQETAISLSTEGMEYRGLDVSFCPSIECDRSL
;
A
#
# COMPACT_ATOMS: atom_id res chain seq x y z
N MET A 1 8.04 -17.94 -5.04
CA MET A 1 7.49 -16.80 -4.25
C MET A 1 8.08 -15.51 -4.78
N ARG A 2 7.30 -14.42 -4.81
CA ARG A 2 7.75 -13.08 -5.27
C ARG A 2 7.36 -12.03 -4.22
N ILE A 3 8.11 -10.95 -4.13
CA ILE A 3 7.72 -9.78 -3.35
C ILE A 3 6.79 -8.93 -4.22
N ARG A 4 5.51 -8.87 -3.85
CA ARG A 4 4.53 -8.02 -4.54
C ARG A 4 4.82 -6.55 -4.34
N THR A 5 5.26 -6.19 -3.13
CA THR A 5 5.58 -4.81 -2.81
C THR A 5 6.53 -4.69 -1.63
N ILE A 6 7.44 -3.70 -1.72
CA ILE A 6 8.10 -3.09 -0.57
C ILE A 6 7.43 -1.73 -0.40
N THR A 7 6.79 -1.49 0.74
CA THR A 7 6.03 -0.27 1.00
C THR A 7 6.66 0.51 2.14
N ALA A 8 7.21 1.68 1.85
CA ALA A 8 7.62 2.63 2.87
C ALA A 8 6.41 3.41 3.41
N ALA A 9 6.47 3.77 4.69
CA ALA A 9 5.46 4.54 5.38
C ALA A 9 6.13 5.68 6.15
N THR A 10 5.71 6.93 5.90
CA THR A 10 6.31 8.11 6.52
C THR A 10 5.30 9.23 6.73
N PHE A 11 5.65 10.17 7.59
CA PHE A 11 4.94 11.42 7.79
C PHE A 11 5.63 12.53 6.98
N VAL A 12 5.05 12.91 5.84
CA VAL A 12 5.62 13.92 4.94
C VAL A 12 5.22 15.32 5.40
N LYS A 13 6.20 16.20 5.54
CA LYS A 13 6.01 17.65 5.70
C LYS A 13 6.23 18.32 4.36
N TYR A 14 5.46 19.40 4.11
CA TYR A 14 5.53 20.08 2.82
C TYR A 14 6.92 20.71 2.56
N GLU A 15 7.51 21.27 3.59
CA GLU A 15 8.80 21.97 3.49
C GLU A 15 9.95 21.03 3.11
N ASP A 16 9.88 19.77 3.55
CA ASP A 16 10.94 18.77 3.43
C ASP A 16 10.57 17.67 2.41
N MET A 17 9.42 17.81 1.74
CA MET A 17 8.80 16.76 0.91
C MET A 17 9.73 16.22 -0.19
N ASP A 18 10.48 17.09 -0.85
CA ASP A 18 11.40 16.73 -1.93
C ASP A 18 12.50 15.81 -1.43
N GLU A 19 13.20 16.25 -0.38
CA GLU A 19 14.35 15.54 0.19
C GLU A 19 13.90 14.21 0.84
N GLU A 20 12.85 14.24 1.65
CA GLU A 20 12.31 13.04 2.31
C GLU A 20 11.88 11.95 1.31
N ILE A 21 11.18 12.31 0.23
CA ILE A 21 10.72 11.33 -0.77
C ILE A 21 11.87 10.82 -1.62
N GLU A 22 12.85 11.65 -1.95
CA GLU A 22 14.05 11.22 -2.69
C GLU A 22 14.90 10.24 -1.88
N GLU A 23 15.11 10.47 -0.59
CA GLU A 23 15.80 9.54 0.31
C GLU A 23 15.08 8.20 0.42
N ILE A 24 13.74 8.24 0.59
CA ILE A 24 12.92 7.03 0.62
C ILE A 24 12.97 6.28 -0.71
N GLY A 25 12.93 6.99 -1.83
CA GLY A 25 13.04 6.40 -3.16
C GLY A 25 14.38 5.68 -3.35
N SER A 26 15.48 6.29 -2.93
CA SER A 26 16.82 5.65 -2.94
C SER A 26 16.79 4.35 -2.13
N PHE A 27 16.31 4.39 -0.88
CA PHE A 27 16.21 3.20 -0.04
C PHE A 27 15.37 2.10 -0.69
N LEU A 28 14.20 2.44 -1.23
CA LEU A 28 13.28 1.46 -1.84
C LEU A 28 13.87 0.79 -3.07
N ASN A 29 14.61 1.55 -3.89
CA ASN A 29 15.26 1.01 -5.08
C ASN A 29 16.48 0.16 -4.72
N ASP A 30 17.28 0.59 -3.75
CA ASP A 30 18.40 -0.22 -3.22
C ASP A 30 17.88 -1.55 -2.61
N ALA A 31 16.75 -1.50 -1.89
CA ALA A 31 16.11 -2.70 -1.36
C ALA A 31 15.59 -3.63 -2.46
N ARG A 32 14.98 -3.08 -3.53
CA ARG A 32 14.57 -3.85 -4.72
C ARG A 32 15.77 -4.54 -5.35
N GLU A 33 16.84 -3.81 -5.63
CA GLU A 33 18.06 -4.37 -6.22
C GLU A 33 18.67 -5.48 -5.34
N GLY A 34 18.74 -5.28 -4.03
CA GLY A 34 19.26 -6.27 -3.09
C GLY A 34 18.48 -7.59 -3.11
N PHE A 35 17.15 -7.57 -3.16
CA PHE A 35 16.34 -8.78 -3.30
C PHE A 35 16.47 -9.41 -4.69
N GLU A 36 16.57 -8.62 -5.75
CA GLU A 36 16.73 -9.12 -7.12
C GLU A 36 18.10 -9.78 -7.34
N GLU A 37 19.17 -9.28 -6.70
CA GLU A 37 20.48 -9.92 -6.67
C GLU A 37 20.46 -11.31 -5.99
N GLU A 38 19.57 -11.51 -5.02
CA GLU A 38 19.30 -12.82 -4.39
C GLU A 38 18.36 -13.71 -5.24
N GLY A 39 17.92 -13.22 -6.40
CA GLY A 39 17.03 -13.96 -7.31
C GLY A 39 15.55 -13.85 -6.95
N ILE A 40 15.17 -12.91 -6.10
CA ILE A 40 13.79 -12.68 -5.63
C ILE A 40 13.21 -11.48 -6.38
N GLU A 41 12.19 -11.72 -7.22
CA GLU A 41 11.52 -10.66 -7.99
C GLU A 41 10.75 -9.71 -7.06
N VAL A 42 10.94 -8.39 -7.25
CA VAL A 42 10.18 -7.33 -6.58
C VAL A 42 9.31 -6.61 -7.61
N GLN A 43 8.00 -6.80 -7.55
CA GLN A 43 7.08 -6.25 -8.57
C GLN A 43 6.91 -4.74 -8.46
N THR A 44 6.81 -4.19 -7.22
CA THR A 44 6.61 -2.75 -7.02
C THR A 44 7.25 -2.25 -5.73
N VAL A 45 7.69 -0.99 -5.74
CA VAL A 45 8.03 -0.22 -4.54
C VAL A 45 7.03 0.92 -4.37
N ARG A 46 6.60 1.18 -3.13
CA ARG A 46 5.48 2.08 -2.85
C ARG A 46 5.76 2.97 -1.65
N LEU A 47 5.15 4.15 -1.67
CA LEU A 47 5.17 5.10 -0.56
C LEU A 47 3.76 5.31 0.00
N SER A 48 3.59 5.20 1.29
CA SER A 48 2.37 5.59 2.00
C SER A 48 2.65 6.72 2.99
N THR A 49 1.73 7.66 3.08
CA THR A 49 1.85 8.83 3.95
C THR A 49 0.70 8.90 4.96
N GLN A 50 0.72 9.93 5.82
CA GLN A 50 -0.41 10.24 6.70
C GLN A 50 -1.68 10.59 5.89
N SER A 51 -2.83 10.67 6.58
CA SER A 51 -4.07 11.17 5.98
C SER A 51 -3.86 12.53 5.30
N PHE A 52 -4.15 12.62 4.01
CA PHE A 52 -3.99 13.86 3.24
C PHE A 52 -4.80 15.03 3.78
N GLY A 53 -5.84 14.77 4.55
CA GLY A 53 -6.59 15.80 5.27
C GLY A 53 -5.78 16.53 6.35
N THR A 54 -4.61 16.01 6.71
CA THR A 54 -3.67 16.62 7.67
C THR A 54 -2.53 17.38 6.98
N TYR A 55 -2.44 17.34 5.66
CA TYR A 55 -1.44 18.14 4.93
C TYR A 55 -1.69 19.63 5.17
N GLN A 56 -0.69 20.29 5.73
CA GLN A 56 -0.80 21.70 6.15
C GLN A 56 -0.53 22.63 4.98
N ILE A 57 -1.54 22.86 4.13
CA ILE A 57 -1.43 23.87 3.10
C ILE A 57 -2.70 24.71 3.04
N THR A 58 -2.52 25.96 2.72
CA THR A 58 -3.40 27.06 2.32
C THR A 58 -4.91 26.99 2.70
N GLY A 59 -5.38 25.92 3.33
CA GLY A 59 -6.80 25.76 3.72
C GLY A 59 -7.80 25.62 2.55
N SER A 60 -7.33 25.69 1.29
CA SER A 60 -8.18 25.56 0.10
C SER A 60 -8.13 24.14 -0.50
N LYS A 61 -9.19 23.79 -1.22
CA LYS A 61 -9.28 22.54 -1.97
C LYS A 61 -8.24 22.50 -3.10
N GLU A 62 -8.10 23.61 -3.79
CA GLU A 62 -7.19 23.77 -4.92
C GLU A 62 -5.73 23.60 -4.48
N GLY A 63 -5.32 24.25 -3.39
CA GLY A 63 -3.96 24.15 -2.87
C GLY A 63 -3.61 22.74 -2.38
N LEU A 64 -4.58 22.02 -1.79
CA LEU A 64 -4.38 20.61 -1.41
C LEU A 64 -4.20 19.71 -2.64
N LEU A 65 -4.98 19.94 -3.70
CA LEU A 65 -4.87 19.21 -4.95
C LEU A 65 -3.51 19.47 -5.62
N GLU A 66 -3.07 20.72 -5.70
CA GLU A 66 -1.76 21.10 -6.24
C GLU A 66 -0.63 20.43 -5.49
N GLN A 67 -0.69 20.36 -4.16
CA GLN A 67 0.31 19.67 -3.35
C GLN A 67 0.38 18.16 -3.66
N ILE A 68 -0.76 17.50 -3.75
CA ILE A 68 -0.80 16.06 -4.04
C ILE A 68 -0.23 15.78 -5.44
N VAL A 69 -0.55 16.62 -6.42
CA VAL A 69 0.00 16.52 -7.78
C VAL A 69 1.52 16.75 -7.78
N GLU A 70 2.02 17.69 -6.99
CA GLU A 70 3.47 17.92 -6.85
C GLU A 70 4.14 16.73 -6.17
N MET A 71 3.58 16.21 -5.08
CA MET A 71 4.07 15.00 -4.42
C MET A 71 4.15 13.81 -5.39
N GLU A 72 3.13 13.60 -6.24
CA GLU A 72 3.19 12.53 -7.25
C GLU A 72 4.35 12.71 -8.24
N LYS A 73 4.68 13.96 -8.64
CA LYS A 73 5.81 14.20 -9.53
C LYS A 73 7.13 13.80 -8.88
N ILE A 74 7.30 14.10 -7.58
CA ILE A 74 8.47 13.70 -6.82
C ILE A 74 8.56 12.18 -6.72
N VAL A 75 7.47 11.53 -6.32
CA VAL A 75 7.36 10.06 -6.26
C VAL A 75 7.79 9.41 -7.58
N LYS A 76 7.32 9.92 -8.71
CA LYS A 76 7.67 9.39 -10.03
C LYS A 76 9.14 9.59 -10.40
N ARG A 77 9.72 10.75 -10.10
CA ARG A 77 11.15 10.99 -10.39
C ARG A 77 12.08 10.20 -9.47
N SER A 78 11.58 9.80 -8.28
CA SER A 78 12.27 8.92 -7.32
C SER A 78 12.06 7.42 -7.62
N GLU A 79 11.50 7.09 -8.80
CA GLU A 79 11.25 5.72 -9.28
C GLU A 79 10.38 4.88 -8.33
N ILE A 80 9.48 5.53 -7.60
CA ILE A 80 8.46 4.88 -6.76
C ILE A 80 7.21 4.62 -7.60
N ASP A 81 6.72 3.38 -7.63
CA ASP A 81 5.64 2.95 -8.52
C ASP A 81 4.26 3.50 -8.13
N TYR A 82 3.99 3.60 -6.82
CA TYR A 82 2.69 4.07 -6.32
C TYR A 82 2.82 4.91 -5.05
N LEU A 83 1.90 5.87 -4.90
CA LEU A 83 1.74 6.74 -3.74
C LEU A 83 0.37 6.48 -3.08
N SER A 84 0.31 6.22 -1.77
CA SER A 84 -0.92 6.31 -0.98
C SER A 84 -0.89 7.53 -0.08
N ILE A 85 -1.89 8.41 -0.25
CA ILE A 85 -2.02 9.65 0.51
C ILE A 85 -2.82 9.46 1.82
N GLY A 86 -2.95 8.22 2.27
CA GLY A 86 -3.70 7.87 3.46
C GLY A 86 -5.21 8.05 3.35
N PRO A 87 -5.96 7.77 4.43
CA PRO A 87 -7.41 7.77 4.41
C PRO A 87 -8.01 9.17 4.57
N ALA A 88 -9.10 9.43 3.85
CA ALA A 88 -10.00 10.51 4.17
C ALA A 88 -10.77 10.20 5.46
N MET A 89 -10.68 11.10 6.45
CA MET A 89 -11.28 10.94 7.78
C MET A 89 -12.59 11.74 7.95
N SER A 90 -13.09 12.36 6.88
CA SER A 90 -14.38 13.09 6.89
C SER A 90 -15.02 13.11 5.51
N PRO A 91 -16.34 13.30 5.41
CA PRO A 91 -17.06 13.39 4.13
C PRO A 91 -16.48 14.46 3.19
N LYS A 92 -16.04 15.59 3.75
CA LYS A 92 -15.40 16.69 2.99
C LYS A 92 -14.19 16.18 2.20
N TYR A 93 -13.32 15.41 2.84
CA TYR A 93 -12.11 14.88 2.16
C TYR A 93 -12.45 13.73 1.23
N VAL A 94 -13.41 12.87 1.57
CA VAL A 94 -13.87 11.80 0.66
C VAL A 94 -14.38 12.38 -0.66
N SER A 95 -15.14 13.50 -0.62
CA SER A 95 -15.66 14.16 -1.82
C SER A 95 -14.58 14.73 -2.76
N MET A 96 -13.35 14.90 -2.26
CA MET A 96 -12.20 15.37 -3.06
C MET A 96 -11.48 14.24 -3.82
N ILE A 97 -11.60 13.00 -3.35
CA ILE A 97 -10.86 11.86 -3.90
C ILE A 97 -11.05 11.70 -5.42
N PRO A 98 -12.28 11.81 -5.99
CA PRO A 98 -12.43 11.71 -7.44
C PRO A 98 -11.63 12.76 -8.22
N ASP A 99 -11.55 14.00 -7.74
CA ASP A 99 -10.78 15.07 -8.40
C ASP A 99 -9.26 14.81 -8.27
N ILE A 100 -8.82 14.28 -7.13
CA ILE A 100 -7.43 13.86 -6.91
C ILE A 100 -7.05 12.75 -7.90
N LEU A 101 -7.86 11.69 -7.98
CA LEU A 101 -7.58 10.55 -8.85
C LEU A 101 -7.70 10.89 -10.35
N ASP A 102 -8.50 11.89 -10.72
CA ASP A 102 -8.55 12.40 -12.09
C ASP A 102 -7.28 13.16 -12.47
N SER A 103 -6.69 13.88 -11.51
CA SER A 103 -5.49 14.70 -11.69
C SER A 103 -4.18 13.95 -11.54
N THR A 104 -4.22 12.66 -11.13
CA THR A 104 -3.06 11.84 -10.80
C THR A 104 -3.09 10.50 -11.53
N THR A 105 -1.93 9.82 -11.60
CA THR A 105 -1.79 8.55 -12.32
C THR A 105 -1.43 7.38 -11.43
N VAL A 106 -0.54 7.57 -10.47
CA VAL A 106 -0.03 6.54 -9.55
C VAL A 106 -0.49 6.74 -8.11
N THR A 107 -1.25 7.81 -7.84
CA THR A 107 -1.78 8.10 -6.51
C THR A 107 -2.98 7.21 -6.19
N CYS A 108 -2.99 6.70 -4.97
CA CYS A 108 -4.06 5.94 -4.34
C CYS A 108 -4.59 6.67 -3.11
N ALA A 109 -5.86 6.50 -2.82
CA ALA A 109 -6.51 7.09 -1.64
C ALA A 109 -7.50 6.10 -1.03
N SER A 110 -7.82 6.29 0.24
CA SER A 110 -8.86 5.51 0.91
C SER A 110 -9.79 6.38 1.74
N ALA A 111 -10.91 5.80 2.20
CA ALA A 111 -11.84 6.45 3.12
C ALA A 111 -12.04 5.55 4.35
N MET A 112 -11.82 6.09 5.55
CA MET A 112 -12.03 5.38 6.81
C MET A 112 -13.52 5.36 7.14
N VAL A 113 -14.21 4.31 6.73
CA VAL A 113 -15.67 4.18 6.91
C VAL A 113 -16.06 3.68 8.28
N GLY A 114 -15.11 3.19 9.07
CA GLY A 114 -15.38 2.74 10.44
C GLY A 114 -14.13 2.25 11.15
N ASP A 115 -14.20 2.22 12.48
CA ASP A 115 -13.18 1.64 13.34
C ASP A 115 -13.80 0.99 14.60
N ARG A 116 -12.98 0.24 15.36
CA ARG A 116 -13.45 -0.47 16.58
C ARG A 116 -13.93 0.47 17.68
N ARG A 117 -13.44 1.70 17.72
CA ARG A 117 -13.71 2.65 18.79
C ARG A 117 -15.01 3.41 18.57
N TYR A 118 -15.26 3.81 17.31
CA TYR A 118 -16.36 4.70 16.96
C TYR A 118 -17.45 4.02 16.12
N GLY A 119 -17.21 2.77 15.68
CA GLY A 119 -18.13 2.04 14.83
C GLY A 119 -18.13 2.55 13.39
N VAL A 120 -19.24 2.36 12.69
CA VAL A 120 -19.40 2.77 11.29
C VAL A 120 -19.78 4.26 11.20
N ASN A 121 -19.06 5.01 10.38
CA ASN A 121 -19.40 6.39 10.06
C ASN A 121 -20.24 6.43 8.78
N TRP A 122 -21.55 6.53 8.94
CA TRP A 122 -22.49 6.47 7.82
C TRP A 122 -22.37 7.64 6.85
N ASP A 123 -21.97 8.83 7.31
CA ASP A 123 -21.75 9.99 6.43
C ASP A 123 -20.56 9.75 5.51
N ILE A 124 -19.49 9.12 6.02
CA ILE A 124 -18.34 8.71 5.20
C ILE A 124 -18.73 7.59 4.25
N VAL A 125 -19.51 6.61 4.68
CA VAL A 125 -20.02 5.50 3.83
C VAL A 125 -20.81 6.04 2.65
N GLU A 126 -21.75 6.97 2.90
CA GLU A 126 -22.55 7.58 1.84
C GLU A 126 -21.68 8.34 0.83
N GLU A 127 -20.73 9.12 1.32
CA GLU A 127 -19.84 9.90 0.45
C GLU A 127 -18.85 8.99 -0.31
N ALA A 128 -18.37 7.91 0.31
CA ALA A 128 -17.55 6.90 -0.36
C ALA A 128 -18.30 6.20 -1.51
N ALA A 129 -19.58 5.90 -1.33
CA ALA A 129 -20.41 5.33 -2.39
C ALA A 129 -20.55 6.29 -3.59
N LYS A 130 -20.72 7.60 -3.33
CA LYS A 130 -20.72 8.64 -4.38
C LYS A 130 -19.36 8.72 -5.08
N ALA A 131 -18.28 8.65 -4.30
CA ALA A 131 -16.92 8.68 -4.83
C ALA A 131 -16.66 7.49 -5.76
N VAL A 132 -16.97 6.25 -5.36
CA VAL A 132 -16.85 5.05 -6.21
C VAL A 132 -17.57 5.21 -7.54
N LYS A 133 -18.83 5.69 -7.49
CA LYS A 133 -19.63 5.91 -8.69
C LYS A 133 -18.99 6.96 -9.62
N ARG A 134 -18.44 8.04 -9.07
CA ARG A 134 -17.77 9.07 -9.87
C ARG A 134 -16.45 8.59 -10.42
N ILE A 135 -15.62 7.92 -9.61
CA ILE A 135 -14.33 7.37 -10.02
C ILE A 135 -14.49 6.38 -11.18
N SER A 136 -15.54 5.55 -11.17
CA SER A 136 -15.80 4.58 -12.24
C SER A 136 -15.98 5.20 -13.62
N THR A 137 -16.29 6.49 -13.69
CA THR A 137 -16.50 7.21 -14.96
C THR A 137 -15.28 7.98 -15.46
N LEU A 138 -14.21 8.10 -14.66
CA LEU A 138 -13.05 8.95 -15.00
C LEU A 138 -12.31 8.49 -16.27
N LYS A 139 -12.14 7.17 -16.44
CA LYS A 139 -11.55 6.58 -17.65
C LYS A 139 -12.54 5.82 -18.53
N GLY A 140 -13.81 5.75 -18.11
CA GLY A 140 -14.87 5.07 -18.83
C GLY A 140 -14.87 3.54 -18.75
N ASP A 141 -13.84 2.92 -18.16
CA ASP A 141 -13.68 1.47 -18.00
C ASP A 141 -13.73 1.00 -16.54
N GLY A 142 -13.88 1.92 -15.60
CA GLY A 142 -13.91 1.65 -14.15
C GLY A 142 -12.54 1.36 -13.52
N SER A 143 -11.45 1.32 -14.29
CA SER A 143 -10.11 0.94 -13.80
C SER A 143 -9.58 1.86 -12.70
N LYS A 144 -9.96 3.14 -12.68
CA LYS A 144 -9.56 4.08 -11.62
C LYS A 144 -10.09 3.69 -10.23
N ASN A 145 -11.11 2.83 -10.11
CA ASN A 145 -11.54 2.32 -8.82
C ASN A 145 -10.50 1.44 -8.12
N PHE A 146 -9.51 0.90 -8.82
CA PHE A 146 -8.38 0.21 -8.20
C PHE A 146 -7.48 1.14 -7.37
N ASN A 147 -7.57 2.46 -7.58
CA ASN A 147 -6.84 3.45 -6.80
C ASN A 147 -7.61 3.93 -5.55
N PHE A 148 -8.80 3.38 -5.27
CA PHE A 148 -9.61 3.77 -4.12
C PHE A 148 -10.11 2.57 -3.32
N ALA A 149 -10.10 2.69 -1.99
CA ALA A 149 -10.72 1.72 -1.08
C ALA A 149 -11.50 2.38 0.06
N SER A 150 -12.64 1.81 0.41
CA SER A 150 -13.27 2.03 1.70
C SER A 150 -12.67 1.07 2.72
N ILE A 151 -12.10 1.58 3.81
CA ILE A 151 -11.36 0.78 4.78
C ILE A 151 -11.98 0.84 6.17
N SER A 152 -11.85 -0.25 6.91
CA SER A 152 -12.26 -0.33 8.32
C SER A 152 -11.28 -1.19 9.10
N ASN A 153 -10.83 -0.70 10.25
CA ASN A 153 -9.88 -1.39 11.13
C ASN A 153 -8.54 -1.81 10.47
N VAL A 154 -8.16 -1.18 9.38
CA VAL A 154 -6.84 -1.37 8.78
C VAL A 154 -5.80 -0.76 9.70
N LYS A 155 -4.72 -1.51 9.96
CA LYS A 155 -3.60 -1.00 10.77
C LYS A 155 -2.75 -0.05 9.91
N PRO A 156 -2.15 0.99 10.52
CA PRO A 156 -1.13 1.78 9.83
C PRO A 156 0.06 0.89 9.43
N ASP A 157 0.87 1.38 8.50
CA ASP A 157 2.08 0.74 7.98
C ASP A 157 1.85 -0.64 7.32
N THR A 158 0.61 -0.90 6.88
CA THR A 158 0.31 -2.08 6.05
C THR A 158 0.85 -1.91 4.64
N PRO A 159 1.38 -2.97 3.97
CA PRO A 159 1.88 -2.86 2.61
C PRO A 159 0.80 -2.76 1.53
N PHE A 160 -0.48 -2.92 1.88
CA PHE A 160 -1.56 -3.02 0.90
C PHE A 160 -2.09 -1.69 0.42
N PHE A 161 -2.11 -1.49 -0.89
CA PHE A 161 -2.73 -0.37 -1.55
C PHE A 161 -4.14 -0.73 -2.07
N PRO A 162 -5.06 0.22 -2.06
CA PRO A 162 -4.96 1.64 -1.62
C PRO A 162 -5.18 1.87 -0.11
N ALA A 163 -5.10 0.85 0.72
CA ALA A 163 -5.42 0.91 2.15
C ALA A 163 -4.25 1.38 3.04
N ALA A 164 -3.01 1.41 2.50
CA ALA A 164 -1.81 1.77 3.24
C ALA A 164 -1.83 3.22 3.69
N TYR A 165 -1.38 3.47 4.92
CA TYR A 165 -1.22 4.81 5.49
C TYR A 165 -0.28 4.78 6.68
N HIS A 166 0.28 5.94 7.02
CA HIS A 166 1.09 6.18 8.21
C HIS A 166 0.34 7.07 9.21
N ILE A 167 0.62 6.95 10.51
CA ILE A 167 0.04 7.83 11.53
C ILE A 167 1.13 8.62 12.24
N ASP A 168 2.08 7.92 12.85
CA ASP A 168 3.14 8.50 13.68
C ASP A 168 4.32 7.53 13.83
N GLY A 169 5.41 8.02 14.38
CA GLY A 169 6.62 7.25 14.61
C GLY A 169 7.68 7.45 13.51
N PRO A 170 8.75 6.65 13.53
CA PRO A 170 9.80 6.73 12.53
C PRO A 170 9.32 6.23 11.17
N THR A 171 9.96 6.69 10.12
CA THR A 171 9.80 6.13 8.79
C THR A 171 10.07 4.62 8.84
N SER A 172 9.23 3.87 8.18
CA SER A 172 9.25 2.41 8.26
C SER A 172 8.98 1.78 6.89
N PHE A 173 9.24 0.49 6.77
CA PHE A 173 8.82 -0.26 5.60
C PHE A 173 8.24 -1.62 5.99
N SER A 174 7.36 -2.12 5.16
CA SER A 174 6.75 -3.44 5.25
C SER A 174 6.71 -4.09 3.87
N MET A 175 6.63 -5.40 3.83
CA MET A 175 6.59 -6.15 2.59
C MET A 175 5.28 -6.94 2.46
N GLY A 176 4.79 -7.06 1.23
CA GLY A 176 3.67 -7.94 0.91
C GLY A 176 4.11 -8.98 -0.12
N LEU A 177 3.71 -10.23 0.07
CA LEU A 177 4.08 -11.34 -0.81
C LEU A 177 3.02 -11.63 -1.86
N GLU A 178 3.48 -12.13 -3.00
CA GLU A 178 2.67 -12.89 -3.94
C GLU A 178 3.01 -14.38 -3.77
N ASN A 179 2.07 -15.11 -3.16
CA ASN A 179 2.32 -16.42 -2.58
C ASN A 179 1.34 -17.53 -3.05
N GLY A 180 0.55 -17.25 -4.08
CA GLY A 180 -0.42 -18.22 -4.62
C GLY A 180 0.21 -19.54 -5.05
N ASP A 181 1.45 -19.51 -5.52
CA ASP A 181 2.17 -20.71 -5.96
C ASP A 181 2.49 -21.66 -4.80
N ILE A 182 2.87 -21.13 -3.63
CA ILE A 182 3.15 -21.93 -2.43
C ILE A 182 1.87 -22.64 -1.98
N VAL A 183 0.76 -21.90 -1.97
CA VAL A 183 -0.55 -22.45 -1.58
C VAL A 183 -0.97 -23.58 -2.53
N ASN A 184 -0.89 -23.33 -3.86
CA ASN A 184 -1.22 -24.34 -4.85
C ASN A 184 -0.34 -25.59 -4.71
N LYS A 185 0.97 -25.43 -4.57
CA LYS A 185 1.92 -26.53 -4.37
C LYS A 185 1.58 -27.36 -3.13
N ALA A 186 1.26 -26.70 -2.01
CA ALA A 186 0.88 -27.38 -0.78
C ALA A 186 -0.44 -28.16 -0.94
N LEU A 187 -1.44 -27.58 -1.64
CA LEU A 187 -2.73 -28.23 -1.91
C LEU A 187 -2.60 -29.42 -2.86
N GLU A 188 -1.79 -29.31 -3.89
CA GLU A 188 -1.57 -30.39 -4.88
C GLU A 188 -0.80 -31.56 -4.31
N ALA A 189 0.12 -31.30 -3.36
CA ALA A 189 0.95 -32.32 -2.73
C ALA A 189 0.28 -33.01 -1.53
N ALA A 190 -0.89 -32.56 -1.07
CA ALA A 190 -1.51 -32.98 0.17
C ALA A 190 -2.56 -34.09 -0.05
N ASP A 191 -2.64 -35.00 0.93
CA ASP A 191 -3.66 -36.05 0.97
C ASP A 191 -5.02 -35.52 1.46
N ASP A 192 -5.00 -34.50 2.33
CA ASP A 192 -6.19 -33.81 2.86
C ASP A 192 -5.88 -32.37 3.24
N ILE A 193 -6.91 -31.61 3.67
CA ILE A 193 -6.79 -30.21 4.04
C ILE A 193 -5.86 -29.95 5.24
N SER A 194 -5.80 -30.88 6.18
CA SER A 194 -4.91 -30.77 7.36
C SER A 194 -3.46 -30.99 6.98
N ASP A 195 -3.20 -31.91 6.06
CA ASP A 195 -1.88 -32.15 5.49
C ASP A 195 -1.44 -30.96 4.63
N ALA A 196 -2.35 -30.38 3.83
CA ALA A 196 -2.08 -29.16 3.08
C ALA A 196 -1.69 -27.98 3.98
N ALA A 197 -2.44 -27.78 5.07
CA ALA A 197 -2.13 -26.72 6.03
C ALA A 197 -0.76 -26.90 6.69
N ARG A 198 -0.38 -28.13 7.03
CA ARG A 198 0.93 -28.42 7.60
C ARG A 198 2.07 -28.15 6.61
N LYS A 199 1.95 -28.65 5.37
CA LYS A 199 2.94 -28.42 4.31
C LYS A 199 3.08 -26.93 4.00
N LEU A 200 1.95 -26.21 3.94
CA LEU A 200 1.95 -24.79 3.71
C LEU A 200 2.70 -24.02 4.81
N LEU A 201 2.50 -24.37 6.08
CA LEU A 201 3.21 -23.76 7.19
C LEU A 201 4.72 -24.05 7.12
N ASP A 202 5.12 -25.27 6.81
CA ASP A 202 6.52 -25.65 6.69
C ASP A 202 7.21 -24.88 5.54
N ASP A 203 6.55 -24.78 4.37
CA ASP A 203 7.07 -24.05 3.22
C ASP A 203 7.18 -22.54 3.54
N TYR A 204 6.15 -21.93 4.18
CA TYR A 204 6.22 -20.52 4.59
C TYR A 204 7.33 -20.24 5.60
N TRP A 205 7.49 -21.08 6.62
CA TRP A 205 8.57 -20.91 7.60
C TRP A 205 9.96 -20.95 6.96
N SER A 206 10.13 -21.82 5.96
CA SER A 206 11.41 -21.93 5.23
C SER A 206 11.66 -20.68 4.38
N GLU A 207 10.71 -20.33 3.51
CA GLU A 207 10.90 -19.25 2.52
C GLU A 207 10.83 -17.85 3.14
N CYS A 208 9.94 -17.62 4.13
CA CYS A 208 9.82 -16.30 4.76
C CYS A 208 10.95 -15.96 5.74
N ARG A 209 11.69 -16.95 6.26
CA ARG A 209 12.81 -16.68 7.15
C ARG A 209 13.88 -15.87 6.46
N ASP A 210 14.34 -16.33 5.31
CA ASP A 210 15.43 -15.70 4.57
C ASP A 210 15.03 -14.28 4.14
N LEU A 211 13.78 -14.12 3.66
CA LEU A 211 13.23 -12.79 3.34
C LEU A 211 13.22 -11.83 4.52
N GLN A 212 12.84 -12.33 5.71
CA GLN A 212 12.82 -11.49 6.91
C GLN A 212 14.22 -11.15 7.40
N GLU A 213 15.16 -12.08 7.32
CA GLU A 213 16.57 -11.83 7.68
C GLU A 213 17.17 -10.75 6.79
N THR A 214 16.95 -10.82 5.47
CA THR A 214 17.37 -9.78 4.53
C THR A 214 16.66 -8.44 4.83
N ALA A 215 15.35 -8.43 5.02
CA ALA A 215 14.62 -7.20 5.36
C ALA A 215 15.08 -6.56 6.69
N ILE A 216 15.38 -7.37 7.70
CA ILE A 216 15.93 -6.87 8.98
C ILE A 216 17.31 -6.27 8.77
N SER A 217 18.15 -6.85 7.91
CA SER A 217 19.48 -6.31 7.60
C SER A 217 19.44 -4.95 6.87
N LEU A 218 18.37 -4.68 6.13
CA LEU A 218 18.12 -3.40 5.47
C LEU A 218 17.63 -2.30 6.43
N SER A 219 17.19 -2.67 7.65
CA SER A 219 16.73 -1.69 8.64
C SER A 219 17.87 -0.79 9.09
N THR A 220 17.60 0.52 9.16
CA THR A 220 18.52 1.54 9.64
C THR A 220 17.87 2.35 10.76
N GLU A 221 18.62 3.25 11.41
CA GLU A 221 18.08 4.16 12.44
C GLU A 221 16.92 5.04 11.89
N GLY A 222 16.92 5.32 10.57
CA GLY A 222 15.89 6.13 9.90
C GLY A 222 14.82 5.34 9.13
N MET A 223 14.94 3.98 9.06
CA MET A 223 14.03 3.15 8.26
C MET A 223 13.79 1.80 8.98
N GLU A 224 12.68 1.68 9.67
CA GLU A 224 12.37 0.53 10.52
C GLU A 224 11.53 -0.55 9.78
N TYR A 225 11.98 -1.79 9.80
CA TYR A 225 11.19 -2.90 9.27
C TYR A 225 10.00 -3.23 10.17
N ARG A 226 8.77 -3.25 9.61
CA ARG A 226 7.52 -3.49 10.34
C ARG A 226 6.92 -4.87 10.14
N GLY A 227 7.43 -5.64 9.18
CA GLY A 227 7.02 -7.02 8.98
C GLY A 227 6.60 -7.37 7.56
N LEU A 228 6.22 -8.62 7.43
CA LEU A 228 5.87 -9.27 6.18
C LEU A 228 4.39 -9.66 6.20
N ASP A 229 3.63 -9.25 5.20
CA ASP A 229 2.28 -9.73 4.99
C ASP A 229 2.28 -10.93 4.05
N VAL A 230 1.76 -12.03 4.56
CA VAL A 230 1.66 -13.32 3.87
C VAL A 230 0.21 -13.65 3.48
N SER A 231 -0.66 -12.66 3.40
CA SER A 231 -2.05 -12.86 2.98
C SER A 231 -2.12 -13.51 1.61
N PHE A 232 -3.02 -14.47 1.47
CA PHE A 232 -3.17 -15.20 0.22
C PHE A 232 -3.75 -14.32 -0.88
N CYS A 233 -3.18 -14.46 -2.07
CA CYS A 233 -3.72 -13.87 -3.28
C CYS A 233 -4.09 -14.97 -4.29
N PRO A 234 -5.04 -14.72 -5.21
CA PRO A 234 -5.32 -15.65 -6.29
C PRO A 234 -4.08 -15.91 -7.13
N SER A 235 -3.83 -17.18 -7.47
CA SER A 235 -2.75 -17.52 -8.41
C SER A 235 -3.17 -17.15 -9.83
N ILE A 236 -2.38 -16.33 -10.50
CA ILE A 236 -2.61 -15.93 -11.89
C ILE A 236 -2.30 -17.09 -12.84
N GLU A 237 -1.34 -17.96 -12.49
CA GLU A 237 -0.87 -19.03 -13.36
C GLU A 237 -1.81 -20.24 -13.42
N CYS A 238 -2.68 -20.41 -12.43
CA CYS A 238 -3.51 -21.61 -12.30
C CYS A 238 -4.99 -21.40 -12.62
N ASP A 239 -5.43 -20.20 -13.00
CA ASP A 239 -6.87 -19.85 -13.22
C ASP A 239 -7.77 -20.25 -12.02
N ARG A 240 -7.18 -20.41 -10.84
CA ARG A 240 -7.88 -20.83 -9.62
C ARG A 240 -7.94 -19.67 -8.63
N SER A 241 -9.13 -19.36 -8.19
CA SER A 241 -9.36 -18.53 -7.01
C SER A 241 -9.23 -19.41 -5.76
N LEU A 242 -8.48 -18.92 -4.79
CA LEU A 242 -8.43 -19.51 -3.45
C LEU A 242 -9.69 -19.20 -2.66
#